data_ffa2ff4a7c23f0dc8886c3a1d65af2af
#
_entry.id   ffa2ff4a7c23f0dc8886c3a1d65af2af
#
_cell.length_a   1.000
_cell.length_b   1.000
_cell.length_c   1.000
_cell.angle_alpha   90.00
_cell.angle_beta   90.00
_cell.angle_gamma   90.00
#
_symmetry.space_group_name_H-M   'P 1'
#
loop_
_entity.id
_entity.type
_entity.pdbx_description
1 polymer ?
#
loop_
_entity_poly.entity_id
_entity_poly.type
_entity_poly.pdbx_seq_one_letter_code
_entity_poly.pdbx_strand_id
1 'polypeptide(L)' 'PYKVREKDAIQRHLEADERLITIDMKIRYYDATLKFLEEIIKNISNRTFQIKNSIEWHKFQAGFN' A
#
# COMPACT_ATOMS: atom_id res chain seq x y z
N PRO A 1 -40.02 28.17 1.62
CA PRO A 1 -38.90 28.17 0.69
C PRO A 1 -37.54 28.30 1.38
N TYR A 2 -37.40 29.13 2.44
CA TYR A 2 -36.15 29.32 3.12
C TYR A 2 -35.65 28.05 3.84
N LYS A 3 -36.55 27.36 4.55
CA LYS A 3 -36.23 26.11 5.24
C LYS A 3 -35.90 24.96 4.28
N VAL A 4 -36.51 24.94 3.11
CA VAL A 4 -36.21 23.94 2.07
C VAL A 4 -34.82 24.14 1.51
N ARG A 5 -34.40 25.40 1.30
CA ARG A 5 -33.05 25.73 0.83
C ARG A 5 -31.98 25.36 1.84
N GLU A 6 -32.23 25.57 3.13
CA GLU A 6 -31.31 25.16 4.20
C GLU A 6 -31.16 23.65 4.24
N LYS A 7 -32.25 22.90 4.15
CA LYS A 7 -32.21 21.43 4.11
C LYS A 7 -31.43 20.93 2.92
N ASP A 8 -31.65 21.51 1.74
CA ASP A 8 -30.93 21.13 0.54
C ASP A 8 -29.44 21.43 0.65
N ALA A 9 -29.08 22.59 1.24
CA ALA A 9 -27.69 22.94 1.46
C ALA A 9 -27.01 21.99 2.43
N ILE A 10 -27.66 21.63 3.53
CA ILE A 10 -27.17 20.67 4.52
C ILE A 10 -26.98 19.30 3.86
N GLN A 11 -27.96 18.85 3.08
CA GLN A 11 -27.88 17.56 2.39
C GLN A 11 -26.72 17.51 1.39
N ARG A 12 -26.50 18.58 0.65
CA ARG A 12 -25.35 18.67 -0.27
C ARG A 12 -24.04 18.61 0.47
N HIS A 13 -23.92 19.27 1.62
CA HIS A 13 -22.73 19.21 2.46
C HIS A 13 -22.49 17.80 2.98
N LEU A 14 -23.53 17.12 3.44
CA LEU A 14 -23.43 15.74 3.94
C LEU A 14 -22.99 14.80 2.81
N GLU A 15 -23.55 14.93 1.62
CA GLU A 15 -23.17 14.11 0.48
C GLU A 15 -21.72 14.36 0.05
N ALA A 16 -21.28 15.63 0.08
CA ALA A 16 -19.90 15.97 -0.21
C ALA A 16 -18.95 15.38 0.83
N ASP A 17 -19.29 15.45 2.12
CA ASP A 17 -18.51 14.86 3.19
C ASP A 17 -18.41 13.34 3.05
N GLU A 18 -19.51 12.67 2.73
CA GLU A 18 -19.53 11.22 2.48
C GLU A 18 -18.61 10.83 1.33
N ARG A 19 -18.61 11.60 0.25
CA ARG A 19 -17.71 11.38 -0.89
C ARG A 19 -16.24 11.56 -0.49
N LEU A 20 -15.93 12.59 0.28
CA LEU A 20 -14.58 12.85 0.77
C LEU A 20 -14.10 11.70 1.66
N ILE A 21 -14.96 11.22 2.56
CA ILE A 21 -14.64 10.09 3.44
C ILE A 21 -14.37 8.84 2.60
N THR A 22 -15.21 8.56 1.62
CA THR A 22 -15.06 7.39 0.73
C THR A 22 -13.74 7.46 -0.05
N ILE A 23 -13.40 8.64 -0.57
CA ILE A 23 -12.14 8.86 -1.31
C ILE A 23 -10.95 8.69 -0.36
N ASP A 24 -11.01 9.25 0.83
CA ASP A 24 -9.94 9.12 1.82
C ASP A 24 -9.71 7.66 2.19
N MET A 25 -10.78 6.89 2.41
CA MET A 25 -10.69 5.46 2.69
C MET A 25 -10.05 4.68 1.54
N LYS A 26 -10.37 5.02 0.29
CA LYS A 26 -9.76 4.40 -0.89
C LYS A 26 -8.27 4.72 -0.96
N ILE A 27 -7.89 5.96 -0.73
CA ILE A 27 -6.48 6.38 -0.73
C ILE A 27 -5.71 5.61 0.33
N ARG A 28 -6.24 5.49 1.55
CA ARG A 28 -5.62 4.72 2.63
C ARG A 28 -5.49 3.25 2.29
N TYR A 29 -6.51 2.68 1.66
CA TYR A 29 -6.48 1.29 1.22
C TYR A 29 -5.37 1.05 0.19
N TYR A 30 -5.29 1.91 -0.83
CA TYR A 30 -4.24 1.79 -1.84
C TYR A 30 -2.85 2.02 -1.26
N ASP A 31 -2.70 2.97 -0.35
CA ASP A 31 -1.43 3.22 0.32
C ASP A 31 -0.97 2.00 1.13
N ALA A 32 -1.88 1.41 1.90
CA ALA A 32 -1.60 0.20 2.66
C ALA A 32 -1.23 -0.97 1.75
N THR A 33 -1.94 -1.12 0.62
CA THR A 33 -1.67 -2.16 -0.37
C THR A 33 -0.30 -1.98 -0.99
N LEU A 34 0.06 -0.75 -1.37
CA LEU A 34 1.38 -0.46 -1.93
C LEU A 34 2.50 -0.77 -0.93
N LYS A 35 2.34 -0.38 0.33
CA LYS A 35 3.31 -0.68 1.37
C LYS A 35 3.47 -2.19 1.58
N PHE A 36 2.38 -2.93 1.55
CA PHE A 36 2.40 -4.38 1.64
C PHE A 36 3.17 -5.01 0.47
N LEU A 37 2.91 -4.55 -0.75
CA LEU A 37 3.62 -5.03 -1.94
C LEU A 37 5.10 -4.67 -1.89
N GLU A 38 5.46 -3.49 -1.41
CA GLU A 38 6.86 -3.08 -1.23
C GLU A 38 7.58 -4.03 -0.25
N GLU A 39 6.93 -4.42 0.84
CA GLU A 39 7.49 -5.38 1.80
C GLU A 39 7.68 -6.75 1.17
N ILE A 40 6.72 -7.23 0.38
CA ILE A 40 6.85 -8.50 -0.33
C ILE A 40 8.04 -8.46 -1.28
N ILE A 41 8.16 -7.40 -2.08
CA ILE A 41 9.29 -7.24 -3.03
C ILE A 41 10.61 -7.22 -2.27
N LYS A 42 10.67 -6.49 -1.16
CA LYS A 42 11.86 -6.43 -0.31
C LYS A 42 12.25 -7.80 0.23
N ASN A 43 11.27 -8.56 0.71
CA ASN A 43 11.50 -9.92 1.23
C ASN A 43 11.99 -10.86 0.14
N ILE A 44 11.42 -10.79 -1.06
CA ILE A 44 11.84 -11.59 -2.21
C ILE A 44 13.27 -11.22 -2.60
N SER A 45 13.60 -9.94 -2.66
CA SER A 45 14.94 -9.46 -3.00
C SER A 45 15.98 -9.92 -1.97
N ASN A 46 15.67 -9.83 -0.68
CA ASN A 46 16.54 -10.30 0.38
C ASN A 46 16.77 -11.81 0.30
N ARG A 47 15.73 -12.57 0.01
CA ARG A 47 15.80 -14.02 -0.14
C ARG A 47 16.67 -14.43 -1.32
N THR A 48 16.48 -13.75 -2.45
CA THR A 48 17.30 -13.97 -3.64
C THR A 48 18.75 -13.66 -3.36
N PHE A 49 19.04 -12.57 -2.66
CA PHE A 49 20.38 -12.18 -2.28
C PHE A 49 21.04 -13.22 -1.36
N GLN A 50 20.31 -13.74 -0.38
CA GLN A 50 20.80 -14.77 0.53
C GLN A 50 21.13 -16.08 -0.22
N ILE A 51 20.27 -16.49 -1.15
CA ILE A 51 20.49 -17.69 -1.97
C ILE A 51 21.74 -17.50 -2.83
N LYS A 52 21.89 -16.35 -3.47
CA LYS A 52 23.04 -16.04 -4.30
C LYS A 52 24.33 -16.08 -3.48
N ASN A 53 24.36 -15.47 -2.32
CA ASN A 53 25.51 -15.47 -1.42
C ASN A 53 25.85 -16.90 -0.95
N SER A 54 24.84 -17.70 -0.65
CA SER A 54 25.05 -19.10 -0.26
C SER A 54 25.69 -19.91 -1.38
N ILE A 55 25.24 -19.71 -2.62
CA ILE A 55 25.81 -20.40 -3.80
C ILE A 55 27.27 -19.96 -3.99
N GLU A 56 27.58 -18.67 -3.90
CA GLU A 56 28.94 -18.17 -4.03
C GLU A 56 29.85 -18.71 -2.94
N TRP A 57 29.38 -18.80 -1.72
CA TRP A 57 30.10 -19.37 -0.60
C TRP A 57 30.43 -20.83 -0.82
N HIS A 58 29.46 -21.61 -1.28
CA HIS A 58 29.69 -23.02 -1.62
C HIS A 58 30.69 -23.20 -2.76
N LYS A 59 30.61 -22.38 -3.78
CA LYS A 59 31.59 -22.38 -4.87
C LYS A 59 32.98 -22.05 -4.37
N PHE A 60 33.10 -21.09 -3.47
CA PHE A 60 34.37 -20.72 -2.87
C PHE A 60 34.98 -21.88 -2.08
N GLN A 61 34.18 -22.54 -1.26
CA GLN A 61 34.63 -23.71 -0.49
C GLN A 61 35.07 -24.85 -1.41
N ALA A 62 34.30 -25.12 -2.47
CA ALA A 62 34.66 -26.15 -3.43
C ALA A 62 35.96 -25.86 -4.17
N GLY A 63 36.28 -24.59 -4.42
CA GLY A 63 37.51 -24.18 -5.04
C GLY A 63 38.76 -24.35 -4.16
N PHE A 64 38.59 -24.47 -2.86
CA PHE A 64 39.66 -24.70 -1.91
C PHE A 64 39.94 -26.16 -1.63
N ASN A 65 39.04 -27.00 -2.00
CA ASN A 65 39.15 -28.46 -1.83
C ASN A 65 39.60 -29.11 -3.13
#